data_f64d427000cdce7e62d20da41c224f27
#
_entry.id   f64d427000cdce7e62d20da41c224f27
#
_cell.length_a   1.000
_cell.length_b   1.000
_cell.length_c   1.000
_cell.angle_alpha   90.00
_cell.angle_beta   90.00
_cell.angle_gamma   90.00
#
_symmetry.space_group_name_H-M   'P 1'
#
loop_
_entity.id
_entity.type
_entity.pdbx_description
1 polymer ?
#
loop_
_entity_poly.entity_id
_entity_poly.type
_entity_poly.pdbx_seq_one_letter_code
_entity_poly.pdbx_strand_id
1 'polypeptide(L)'
;MIEKYIQLSDRIFFIDFGIHVDDGSISTIFNPNDNYNIIVFPTVTEGINWEMFKDKISANSTEPTNQMGLSFDTSVGSKIVDDYYTVKCTNARSWVMMCKPTLKNVKCRRSGNVQIHPKSITMFEKFKERGVKIVAYTAANITITYAHECIGNIINSVGIKAN
;
A
#
# COMPACT_ATOMS: atom_id res chain seq x y z
N MET A 1 -14.59 -9.28 14.70
CA MET A 1 -14.75 -10.68 14.22
C MET A 1 -13.45 -11.30 13.72
N ILE A 2 -12.55 -10.53 13.08
CA ILE A 2 -11.24 -11.02 12.58
C ILE A 2 -10.32 -11.49 13.73
N GLU A 3 -10.29 -10.79 14.87
CA GLU A 3 -9.40 -11.10 16.01
C GLU A 3 -9.53 -12.52 16.56
N LYS A 4 -10.71 -13.13 16.47
CA LYS A 4 -10.96 -14.47 17.04
C LYS A 4 -10.21 -15.59 16.32
N TYR A 5 -9.82 -15.37 15.08
CA TYR A 5 -9.23 -16.38 14.20
C TYR A 5 -7.78 -16.08 13.79
N ILE A 6 -7.25 -14.89 14.12
CA ILE A 6 -5.88 -14.52 13.79
C ILE A 6 -4.90 -15.27 14.68
N GLN A 7 -4.04 -16.07 14.08
CA GLN A 7 -2.88 -16.65 14.73
C GLN A 7 -1.70 -15.69 14.69
N LEU A 8 -0.77 -15.79 15.63
CA LEU A 8 0.40 -14.93 15.68
C LEU A 8 1.35 -15.14 14.47
N SER A 9 1.31 -16.31 13.87
CA SER A 9 2.06 -16.65 12.66
C SER A 9 1.43 -16.10 11.37
N ASP A 10 0.19 -15.62 11.44
CA ASP A 10 -0.53 -15.19 10.25
C ASP A 10 0.03 -13.89 9.68
N ARG A 11 -0.17 -13.73 8.39
CA ARG A 11 0.02 -12.51 7.65
C ARG A 11 -1.31 -12.15 7.03
N ILE A 12 -1.70 -10.88 7.16
CA ILE A 12 -2.94 -10.40 6.58
C ILE A 12 -2.58 -9.47 5.45
N PHE A 13 -2.99 -9.84 4.25
CA PHE A 13 -2.87 -9.00 3.07
C PHE A 13 -4.15 -8.21 2.87
N PHE A 14 -4.02 -6.89 2.93
CA PHE A 14 -5.09 -5.95 2.65
C PHE A 14 -4.90 -5.43 1.23
N ILE A 15 -5.92 -5.56 0.43
CA ILE A 15 -5.93 -5.08 -0.95
C ILE A 15 -7.26 -4.38 -1.22
N ASP A 16 -7.19 -3.19 -1.79
CA ASP A 16 -8.36 -2.42 -2.17
C ASP A 16 -8.90 -2.87 -3.53
N PHE A 17 -10.16 -2.54 -3.79
CA PHE A 17 -10.79 -2.86 -5.07
C PHE A 17 -10.04 -2.22 -6.26
N GLY A 18 -9.94 -2.96 -7.36
CA GLY A 18 -9.26 -2.50 -8.57
C GLY A 18 -7.74 -2.55 -8.52
N ILE A 19 -7.14 -3.12 -7.46
CA ILE A 19 -5.70 -3.33 -7.38
C ILE A 19 -5.38 -4.79 -7.67
N HIS A 20 -4.46 -5.01 -8.58
CA HIS A 20 -3.88 -6.32 -8.87
C HIS A 20 -2.39 -6.28 -8.57
N VAL A 21 -1.92 -7.24 -7.80
CA VAL A 21 -0.51 -7.43 -7.47
C VAL A 21 -0.05 -8.72 -8.14
N ASP A 22 1.06 -8.68 -8.87
CA ASP A 22 1.57 -9.86 -9.57
C ASP A 22 2.09 -10.96 -8.61
N ASP A 23 2.16 -12.19 -9.09
CA ASP A 23 2.56 -13.35 -8.28
C ASP A 23 3.99 -13.21 -7.73
N GLY A 24 4.90 -12.59 -8.49
CA GLY A 24 6.26 -12.32 -8.06
C GLY A 24 6.30 -11.39 -6.86
N SER A 25 5.51 -10.32 -6.89
CA SER A 25 5.38 -9.37 -5.78
C SER A 25 4.68 -9.99 -4.58
N ILE A 26 3.67 -10.84 -4.79
CA ILE A 26 3.00 -11.59 -3.71
C ILE A 26 4.00 -12.52 -3.01
N SER A 27 4.96 -13.10 -3.72
CA SER A 27 5.96 -13.99 -3.13
C SER A 27 6.77 -13.32 -2.01
N THR A 28 6.97 -12.00 -2.07
CA THR A 28 7.66 -11.22 -1.03
C THR A 28 6.90 -11.22 0.30
N ILE A 29 5.58 -11.40 0.27
CA ILE A 29 4.73 -11.50 1.46
C ILE A 29 5.11 -12.73 2.28
N PHE A 30 5.57 -13.78 1.64
CA PHE A 30 5.93 -15.05 2.28
C PHE A 30 7.39 -15.09 2.75
N ASN A 31 8.22 -14.12 2.36
CA ASN A 31 9.60 -14.06 2.82
C ASN A 31 9.65 -13.84 4.33
N PRO A 32 10.42 -14.65 5.09
CA PRO A 32 10.55 -14.48 6.52
C PRO A 32 11.33 -13.19 6.81
N ASN A 33 10.63 -12.13 7.12
CA ASN A 33 11.25 -10.89 7.53
C ASN A 33 10.54 -10.36 8.80
N ASP A 34 11.01 -10.82 9.94
CA ASP A 34 10.47 -10.44 11.26
C ASP A 34 10.90 -9.03 11.70
N ASN A 35 11.73 -8.35 10.89
CA ASN A 35 12.22 -7.00 11.22
C ASN A 35 11.20 -5.91 10.99
N TYR A 36 10.17 -6.17 10.19
CA TYR A 36 9.12 -5.23 9.85
C TYR A 36 7.76 -5.70 10.38
N ASN A 37 6.89 -4.74 10.67
CA ASN A 37 5.54 -5.03 11.13
C ASN A 37 4.55 -4.97 9.96
N ILE A 38 4.73 -3.97 9.09
CA ILE A 38 3.86 -3.72 7.94
C ILE A 38 4.76 -3.45 6.72
N ILE A 39 4.41 -4.07 5.61
CA ILE A 39 4.97 -3.76 4.29
C ILE A 39 3.85 -3.15 3.46
N VAL A 40 4.05 -1.93 2.97
CA VAL A 40 3.15 -1.28 2.03
C VAL A 40 3.68 -1.40 0.61
N PHE A 41 2.79 -1.54 -0.33
CA PHE A 41 3.08 -1.55 -1.76
C PHE A 41 2.61 -0.22 -2.35
N PRO A 42 3.53 0.73 -2.63
CA PRO A 42 3.15 2.04 -3.16
C PRO A 42 2.37 1.92 -4.46
N THR A 43 1.23 2.59 -4.52
CA THR A 43 0.39 2.61 -5.71
C THR A 43 0.17 4.03 -6.21
N VAL A 44 -0.08 4.18 -7.51
CA VAL A 44 -0.45 5.47 -8.10
C VAL A 44 -1.88 5.81 -7.69
N THR A 45 -2.10 7.03 -7.21
CA THR A 45 -3.42 7.47 -6.72
C THR A 45 -4.36 7.89 -7.83
N GLU A 46 -3.82 8.54 -8.85
CA GLU A 46 -4.55 9.13 -9.96
C GLU A 46 -3.80 8.90 -11.27
N GLY A 47 -4.41 9.29 -12.38
CA GLY A 47 -3.76 9.29 -13.67
C GLY A 47 -2.59 10.29 -13.75
N ILE A 48 -2.02 10.47 -14.92
CA ILE A 48 -0.87 11.35 -15.12
C ILE A 48 -1.27 12.81 -14.88
N ASN A 49 -0.60 13.47 -13.95
CA ASN A 49 -0.68 14.91 -13.76
C ASN A 49 0.30 15.61 -14.73
N TRP A 50 -0.24 16.11 -15.83
CA TRP A 50 0.56 16.73 -16.88
C TRP A 50 1.18 18.07 -16.47
N GLU A 51 0.59 18.81 -15.55
CA GLU A 51 1.17 20.06 -15.03
C GLU A 51 2.41 19.74 -14.20
N MET A 52 2.28 18.84 -13.23
CA MET A 52 3.41 18.36 -12.43
C MET A 52 4.53 17.77 -13.32
N PHE A 53 4.17 17.04 -14.37
CA PHE A 53 5.14 16.50 -15.32
C PHE A 53 5.94 17.62 -16.01
N LYS A 54 5.24 18.64 -16.53
CA LYS A 54 5.88 19.79 -17.18
C LYS A 54 6.78 20.57 -16.24
N ASP A 55 6.32 20.81 -15.01
CA ASP A 55 7.07 21.52 -13.98
C ASP A 55 8.36 20.78 -13.63
N LYS A 56 8.30 19.48 -13.45
CA LYS A 56 9.48 18.64 -13.16
C LYS A 56 10.47 18.59 -14.33
N ILE A 57 9.99 18.54 -15.58
CA ILE A 57 10.85 18.64 -16.76
C ILE A 57 11.54 20.01 -16.80
N SER A 58 10.79 21.10 -16.59
CA SER A 58 11.32 22.47 -16.61
C SER A 58 12.35 22.71 -15.48
N ALA A 59 12.16 22.05 -14.33
CA ALA A 59 13.07 22.11 -13.20
C ALA A 59 14.28 21.16 -13.32
N ASN A 60 14.43 20.44 -14.44
CA ASN A 60 15.46 19.42 -14.63
C ASN A 60 15.51 18.38 -13.49
N SER A 61 14.34 17.87 -13.07
CA SER A 61 14.24 16.85 -12.04
C SER A 61 15.07 15.62 -12.39
N THR A 62 15.71 15.03 -11.39
CA THR A 62 16.47 13.77 -11.51
C THR A 62 15.59 12.52 -11.44
N GLU A 63 14.28 12.68 -11.26
CA GLU A 63 13.35 11.56 -11.24
C GLU A 63 13.26 10.88 -12.62
N PRO A 64 13.00 9.57 -12.66
CA PRO A 64 12.71 8.88 -13.92
C PRO A 64 11.52 9.50 -14.64
N THR A 65 11.65 9.76 -15.94
CA THR A 65 10.64 10.46 -16.75
C THR A 65 9.25 9.81 -16.65
N ASN A 66 9.18 8.49 -16.58
CA ASN A 66 7.94 7.74 -16.43
C ASN A 66 7.26 7.89 -15.07
N GLN A 67 7.91 8.53 -14.10
CA GLN A 67 7.37 8.77 -12.76
C GLN A 67 7.06 10.25 -12.48
N MET A 68 7.60 11.17 -13.29
CA MET A 68 7.49 12.62 -13.05
C MET A 68 6.06 13.16 -12.93
N GLY A 69 5.11 12.53 -13.61
CA GLY A 69 3.70 12.93 -13.58
C GLY A 69 2.82 12.06 -12.65
N LEU A 70 3.42 11.16 -11.88
CA LEU A 70 2.66 10.24 -11.04
C LEU A 70 2.63 10.69 -9.58
N SER A 71 1.45 10.65 -8.98
CA SER A 71 1.26 10.82 -7.54
C SER A 71 1.08 9.45 -6.89
N PHE A 72 1.85 9.18 -5.84
CA PHE A 72 1.79 7.91 -5.11
C PHE A 72 1.06 8.09 -3.77
N ASP A 73 0.36 7.04 -3.35
CA ASP A 73 -0.32 6.97 -2.04
C ASP A 73 0.67 6.87 -0.86
N THR A 74 1.95 6.65 -1.16
CA THR A 74 3.00 6.45 -0.16
C THR A 74 4.20 7.33 -0.47
N SER A 75 4.60 8.15 0.51
CA SER A 75 5.84 8.91 0.46
C SER A 75 6.95 8.12 1.15
N VAL A 76 7.97 7.78 0.39
CA VAL A 76 9.13 7.03 0.87
C VAL A 76 10.24 7.94 1.39
N GLY A 77 11.06 7.40 2.27
CA GLY A 77 12.25 8.08 2.80
C GLY A 77 13.54 7.41 2.33
N SER A 78 14.44 7.12 3.28
CA SER A 78 15.73 6.49 2.99
C SER A 78 15.57 5.01 2.64
N LYS A 79 16.46 4.53 1.78
CA LYS A 79 16.62 3.11 1.47
C LYS A 79 17.13 2.37 2.71
N ILE A 80 16.56 1.20 2.98
CA ILE A 80 16.97 0.32 4.09
C ILE A 80 17.86 -0.79 3.55
N VAL A 81 17.29 -1.62 2.69
CA VAL A 81 17.97 -2.75 2.03
C VAL A 81 17.21 -3.10 0.77
N ASP A 82 17.90 -3.51 -0.28
CA ASP A 82 17.33 -3.88 -1.58
C ASP A 82 16.29 -2.84 -2.05
N ASP A 83 15.03 -3.23 -2.21
CA ASP A 83 13.93 -2.37 -2.64
C ASP A 83 13.01 -1.94 -1.49
N TYR A 84 13.50 -2.06 -0.24
CA TYR A 84 12.78 -1.64 0.95
C TYR A 84 13.22 -0.24 1.38
N TYR A 85 12.24 0.62 1.62
CA TYR A 85 12.41 2.01 2.01
C TYR A 85 11.63 2.34 3.28
N THR A 86 12.13 3.29 4.05
CA THR A 86 11.35 3.87 5.15
C THR A 86 10.13 4.61 4.60
N VAL A 87 9.06 4.66 5.37
CA VAL A 87 7.81 5.35 4.99
C VAL A 87 7.68 6.64 5.78
N LYS A 88 7.60 7.78 5.10
CA LYS A 88 7.30 9.09 5.72
C LYS A 88 5.82 9.21 6.06
N CYS A 89 4.96 9.04 5.06
CA CYS A 89 3.52 8.96 5.22
C CYS A 89 2.94 7.99 4.19
N THR A 90 1.80 7.39 4.49
CA THR A 90 1.14 6.47 3.58
C THR A 90 -0.36 6.43 3.78
N ASN A 91 -1.05 6.29 2.68
CA ASN A 91 -2.46 5.93 2.59
C ASN A 91 -2.61 4.66 1.73
N ALA A 92 -1.66 3.73 1.87
CA ALA A 92 -1.52 2.58 1.01
C ALA A 92 -2.83 1.80 0.86
N ARG A 93 -3.17 1.49 -0.37
CA ARG A 93 -4.34 0.72 -0.78
C ARG A 93 -4.04 -0.77 -0.88
N SER A 94 -2.75 -1.12 -0.84
CA SER A 94 -2.25 -2.50 -0.84
C SER A 94 -1.12 -2.63 0.17
N TRP A 95 -1.29 -3.50 1.17
CA TRP A 95 -0.30 -3.68 2.23
C TRP A 95 -0.47 -4.99 2.96
N VAL A 96 0.60 -5.49 3.56
CA VAL A 96 0.59 -6.71 4.37
C VAL A 96 0.97 -6.42 5.81
N MET A 97 0.27 -7.03 6.75
CA MET A 97 0.54 -6.98 8.18
C MET A 97 1.07 -8.32 8.69
N MET A 98 2.24 -8.29 9.29
CA MET A 98 2.77 -9.41 10.08
C MET A 98 2.12 -9.38 11.45
N CYS A 99 1.28 -10.37 11.75
CA CYS A 99 0.44 -10.35 12.97
C CYS A 99 1.26 -10.39 14.24
N LYS A 100 2.25 -11.27 14.34
CA LYS A 100 3.07 -11.44 15.55
C LYS A 100 3.73 -10.15 16.05
N PRO A 101 4.54 -9.45 15.24
CA PRO A 101 5.19 -8.22 15.71
C PRO A 101 4.22 -7.05 15.83
N THR A 102 3.18 -6.98 14.97
CA THR A 102 2.25 -5.85 14.96
C THR A 102 1.28 -5.88 16.14
N LEU A 103 0.70 -7.04 16.45
CA LEU A 103 -0.29 -7.18 17.52
C LEU A 103 0.29 -6.82 18.89
N LYS A 104 1.58 -7.04 19.14
CA LYS A 104 2.24 -6.60 20.37
C LYS A 104 2.13 -5.09 20.58
N ASN A 105 2.21 -4.32 19.50
CA ASN A 105 2.24 -2.86 19.56
C ASN A 105 0.85 -2.23 19.49
N VAL A 106 -0.10 -2.87 18.80
CA VAL A 106 -1.44 -2.28 18.56
C VAL A 106 -2.53 -2.75 19.51
N LYS A 107 -2.31 -3.83 20.26
CA LYS A 107 -3.28 -4.27 21.29
C LYS A 107 -3.42 -3.23 22.39
N CYS A 108 -4.66 -2.88 22.71
CA CYS A 108 -4.94 -2.07 23.89
C CYS A 108 -4.60 -2.89 25.15
N ARG A 109 -3.74 -2.37 26.02
CA ARG A 109 -3.31 -3.05 27.25
C ARG A 109 -4.48 -3.35 28.22
N ARG A 110 -5.54 -2.53 28.19
CA ARG A 110 -6.70 -2.69 29.08
C ARG A 110 -7.73 -3.67 28.55
N SER A 111 -8.05 -3.62 27.25
CA SER A 111 -9.14 -4.43 26.67
C SER A 111 -8.63 -5.64 25.89
N GLY A 112 -7.34 -5.69 25.55
CA GLY A 112 -6.80 -6.72 24.67
C GLY A 112 -7.21 -6.58 23.20
N ASN A 113 -8.08 -5.63 22.88
CA ASN A 113 -8.63 -5.45 21.54
C ASN A 113 -7.69 -4.64 20.65
N VAL A 114 -7.67 -4.96 19.35
CA VAL A 114 -6.98 -4.19 18.32
C VAL A 114 -7.89 -3.07 17.85
N GLN A 115 -7.42 -1.83 17.95
CA GLN A 115 -8.14 -0.69 17.44
C GLN A 115 -7.59 -0.30 16.07
N ILE A 116 -8.39 -0.51 15.04
CA ILE A 116 -8.10 -0.05 13.68
C ILE A 116 -8.95 1.19 13.42
N HIS A 117 -8.29 2.28 13.00
CA HIS A 117 -8.99 3.51 12.67
C HIS A 117 -9.64 3.37 11.28
N PRO A 118 -10.88 3.87 11.06
CA PRO A 118 -11.59 3.71 9.79
C PRO A 118 -10.92 4.44 8.60
N LYS A 119 -10.16 5.51 8.87
CA LYS A 119 -9.38 6.19 7.83
C LYS A 119 -7.97 5.62 7.80
N SER A 120 -7.53 5.12 6.65
CA SER A 120 -6.24 4.46 6.49
C SER A 120 -5.05 5.35 6.87
N ILE A 121 -5.03 6.61 6.45
CA ILE A 121 -3.93 7.53 6.80
C ILE A 121 -3.78 7.69 8.32
N THR A 122 -4.88 7.92 9.03
CA THR A 122 -4.88 8.05 10.49
C THR A 122 -4.52 6.72 11.18
N MET A 123 -4.85 5.60 10.56
CA MET A 123 -4.48 4.26 11.04
C MET A 123 -2.97 4.08 11.00
N PHE A 124 -2.33 4.40 9.88
CA PHE A 124 -0.87 4.26 9.73
C PHE A 124 -0.11 5.22 10.64
N GLU A 125 -0.59 6.44 10.82
CA GLU A 125 -0.02 7.40 11.80
C GLU A 125 -0.06 6.83 13.22
N LYS A 126 -1.22 6.35 13.66
CA LYS A 126 -1.35 5.70 14.97
C LYS A 126 -0.52 4.44 15.14
N PHE A 127 -0.31 3.68 14.07
CA PHE A 127 0.59 2.53 14.10
C PHE A 127 2.02 2.99 14.33
N LYS A 128 2.48 4.02 13.64
CA LYS A 128 3.81 4.61 13.85
C LYS A 128 4.00 5.14 15.27
N GLU A 129 3.02 5.87 15.80
CA GLU A 129 3.03 6.37 17.19
C GLU A 129 3.18 5.25 18.21
N ARG A 130 2.69 4.05 17.91
CA ARG A 130 2.81 2.85 18.73
C ARG A 130 4.07 2.03 18.45
N GLY A 131 5.01 2.55 17.67
CA GLY A 131 6.27 1.88 17.36
C GLY A 131 6.17 0.77 16.32
N VAL A 132 5.09 0.73 15.52
CA VAL A 132 4.96 -0.21 14.40
C VAL A 132 5.91 0.23 13.28
N LYS A 133 6.81 -0.68 12.88
CA LYS A 133 7.74 -0.44 11.78
C LYS A 133 7.06 -0.68 10.44
N ILE A 134 6.85 0.40 9.69
CA ILE A 134 6.22 0.38 8.37
C ILE A 134 7.30 0.63 7.32
N VAL A 135 7.39 -0.25 6.34
CA VAL A 135 8.31 -0.13 5.20
C VAL A 135 7.57 -0.20 3.89
N ALA A 136 8.11 0.44 2.86
CA ALA A 136 7.60 0.35 1.49
C ALA A 136 8.47 -0.60 0.68
N TYR A 137 7.84 -1.53 -0.05
CA TYR A 137 8.49 -2.35 -1.06
C TYR A 137 8.18 -1.78 -2.43
N THR A 138 9.20 -1.23 -3.11
CA THR A 138 9.04 -0.42 -4.32
C THR A 138 9.23 -1.20 -5.62
N ALA A 139 9.71 -2.45 -5.56
CA ALA A 139 9.86 -3.30 -6.74
C ALA A 139 8.58 -4.10 -7.08
N ALA A 140 7.48 -3.89 -6.34
CA ALA A 140 6.23 -4.58 -6.63
C ALA A 140 5.63 -4.10 -7.96
N ASN A 141 5.24 -5.05 -8.81
CA ASN A 141 4.45 -4.77 -10.00
C ASN A 141 2.97 -4.74 -9.64
N ILE A 142 2.38 -3.55 -9.72
CA ILE A 142 1.00 -3.31 -9.35
C ILE A 142 0.25 -2.71 -10.52
N THR A 143 -0.85 -3.33 -10.88
CA THR A 143 -1.80 -2.80 -11.87
C THR A 143 -3.01 -2.23 -11.16
N ILE A 144 -3.40 -1.00 -11.50
CA ILE A 144 -4.57 -0.35 -10.94
C ILE A 144 -5.60 -0.21 -12.06
N THR A 145 -6.79 -0.73 -11.81
CA THR A 145 -7.95 -0.55 -12.67
C THR A 145 -8.86 0.52 -12.07
N TYR A 146 -9.08 1.58 -12.78
CA TYR A 146 -9.95 2.67 -12.33
C TYR A 146 -11.42 2.24 -12.32
N ALA A 147 -12.21 2.82 -11.42
CA ALA A 147 -13.62 2.44 -11.24
C ALA A 147 -14.43 2.56 -12.55
N HIS A 148 -14.19 3.59 -13.36
CA HIS A 148 -14.86 3.77 -14.64
C HIS A 148 -14.51 2.69 -15.68
N GLU A 149 -13.29 2.15 -15.64
CA GLU A 149 -12.86 1.04 -16.48
C GLU A 149 -13.53 -0.26 -16.04
N CYS A 150 -13.66 -0.48 -14.73
CA CYS A 150 -14.38 -1.62 -14.18
C CYS A 150 -15.86 -1.60 -14.60
N ILE A 151 -16.53 -0.46 -14.52
CA ILE A 151 -17.91 -0.29 -14.94
C ILE A 151 -18.05 -0.53 -16.44
N GLY A 152 -17.15 0.04 -17.27
CA GLY A 152 -17.11 -0.19 -18.70
C GLY A 152 -16.97 -1.67 -19.06
N ASN A 153 -16.11 -2.40 -18.37
CA ASN A 153 -15.91 -3.84 -18.57
C ASN A 153 -17.14 -4.65 -18.16
N ILE A 154 -17.80 -4.31 -17.07
CA ILE A 154 -19.05 -4.95 -16.63
C ILE A 154 -20.15 -4.72 -17.68
N ILE A 155 -20.35 -3.49 -18.13
CA ILE A 155 -21.35 -3.13 -19.13
C ILE A 155 -21.09 -3.88 -20.44
N ASN A 156 -19.83 -3.93 -20.89
CA ASN A 156 -19.46 -4.65 -22.09
C ASN A 156 -19.69 -6.18 -21.96
N SER A 157 -19.47 -6.75 -20.78
CA SER A 157 -19.66 -8.18 -20.53
C SER A 157 -21.13 -8.60 -20.59
N VAL A 158 -22.05 -7.68 -20.30
CA VAL A 158 -23.51 -7.91 -20.45
C VAL A 158 -24.05 -7.47 -21.83
N GLY A 159 -23.17 -7.16 -22.79
CA GLY A 159 -23.54 -6.86 -24.17
C GLY A 159 -24.07 -5.44 -24.40
N ILE A 160 -23.97 -4.57 -23.41
CA ILE A 160 -24.34 -3.15 -23.55
C ILE A 160 -23.08 -2.39 -23.99
N LYS A 161 -23.08 -1.88 -25.22
CA LYS A 161 -21.99 -0.99 -25.67
C LYS A 161 -22.18 0.37 -25.01
N ALA A 162 -21.24 0.77 -24.17
CA ALA A 162 -21.15 2.16 -23.74
C ALA A 162 -20.67 3.00 -24.95
N ASN A 163 -21.51 3.91 -25.42
CA ASN A 163 -21.16 4.87 -26.47
C ASN A 163 -20.29 5.98 -25.88
#